data_8a9b6bff4ec1f7b4dff6d77a34cda77a
#
_entry.id   8a9b6bff4ec1f7b4dff6d77a34cda77a
#
_cell.length_a   1.000
_cell.length_b   1.000
_cell.length_c   1.000
_cell.angle_alpha   90.00
_cell.angle_beta   90.00
_cell.angle_gamma   90.00
#
_symmetry.space_group_name_H-M   'P 1'
#
loop_
_entity.id
_entity.type
_entity.pdbx_description
1 polymer ?
#
loop_
_entity_poly.entity_id
_entity_poly.type
_entity_poly.pdbx_seq_one_letter_code
_entity_poly.pdbx_strand_id
1 'polypeptide(L)'
;MQDRPLMSARDIHAFGIEIVYKQLEKDSWAIESADVDADIKSEPQMIARKDDELAFFVIRTGMHPGRGRFEEGQEAFERLVHHAQQHGASCYFASVGLANSDGTTDDEMSVPEKGVAFNIVFDGLVKMELPANTANGNAPAAVS
;
A
#
# COMPACT_ATOMS: atom_id res chain seq x y z
N MET A 1 -23.28 28.66 4.07
CA MET A 1 -22.04 27.92 3.90
C MET A 1 -22.25 26.43 4.02
N GLN A 2 -21.70 25.73 3.15
CA GLN A 2 -21.90 24.30 3.04
C GLN A 2 -20.62 23.58 3.40
N ASP A 3 -20.65 22.81 4.46
CA ASP A 3 -19.49 21.99 4.82
C ASP A 3 -19.63 20.65 4.14
N ARG A 4 -18.60 20.25 3.42
CA ARG A 4 -18.57 18.92 2.84
C ARG A 4 -18.13 17.92 3.90
N PRO A 5 -18.74 16.75 3.92
CA PRO A 5 -18.28 15.71 4.84
C PRO A 5 -16.84 15.29 4.49
N LEU A 6 -16.12 14.87 5.49
CA LEU A 6 -14.74 14.42 5.31
C LEU A 6 -14.69 12.90 5.28
N MET A 7 -13.73 12.39 4.51
CA MET A 7 -13.45 10.96 4.53
C MET A 7 -12.78 10.59 5.86
N SER A 8 -13.19 9.46 6.41
CA SER A 8 -12.51 8.88 7.57
C SER A 8 -11.18 8.27 7.13
N ALA A 9 -10.36 7.87 8.10
CA ALA A 9 -9.12 7.15 7.81
C ALA A 9 -9.42 5.87 7.01
N ARG A 10 -10.51 5.19 7.35
CA ARG A 10 -10.91 3.98 6.63
C ARG A 10 -11.29 4.29 5.19
N ASP A 11 -12.00 5.40 4.97
CA ASP A 11 -12.39 5.83 3.62
C ASP A 11 -11.17 6.14 2.76
N ILE A 12 -10.18 6.82 3.33
CA ILE A 12 -8.93 7.15 2.64
C ILE A 12 -8.19 5.87 2.27
N HIS A 13 -8.10 4.95 3.21
CA HIS A 13 -7.45 3.65 3.01
C HIS A 13 -8.15 2.87 1.87
N ALA A 14 -9.47 2.80 1.92
CA ALA A 14 -10.26 2.10 0.89
C ALA A 14 -10.07 2.72 -0.49
N PHE A 15 -10.01 4.06 -0.54
CA PHE A 15 -9.80 4.77 -1.80
C PHE A 15 -8.44 4.44 -2.39
N GLY A 16 -7.41 4.38 -1.55
CA GLY A 16 -6.07 4.00 -2.00
C GLY A 16 -6.02 2.59 -2.54
N ILE A 17 -6.73 1.66 -1.89
CA ILE A 17 -6.80 0.28 -2.36
C ILE A 17 -7.45 0.22 -3.75
N GLU A 18 -8.52 1.00 -3.95
CA GLU A 18 -9.18 1.05 -5.24
C GLU A 18 -8.26 1.59 -6.35
N ILE A 19 -7.47 2.61 -6.03
CA ILE A 19 -6.51 3.18 -6.98
C ILE A 19 -5.49 2.12 -7.41
N VAL A 20 -4.92 1.40 -6.44
CA VAL A 20 -3.94 0.36 -6.74
C VAL A 20 -4.58 -0.79 -7.51
N TYR A 21 -5.80 -1.16 -7.14
CA TYR A 21 -6.56 -2.20 -7.85
C TYR A 21 -6.65 -1.89 -9.34
N LYS A 22 -7.09 -0.68 -9.67
CA LYS A 22 -7.24 -0.27 -11.06
C LYS A 22 -5.91 -0.23 -11.79
N GLN A 23 -4.87 0.22 -11.11
CA GLN A 23 -3.54 0.28 -11.71
C GLN A 23 -3.00 -1.13 -11.99
N LEU A 24 -3.18 -2.05 -11.05
CA LEU A 24 -2.73 -3.41 -11.25
C LEU A 24 -3.46 -4.09 -12.40
N GLU A 25 -4.76 -3.83 -12.53
CA GLU A 25 -5.52 -4.38 -13.66
C GLU A 25 -4.98 -3.85 -14.99
N LYS A 26 -4.64 -2.57 -15.05
CA LYS A 26 -4.01 -1.99 -16.24
C LYS A 26 -2.69 -2.66 -16.57
N ASP A 27 -1.96 -3.06 -15.54
CA ASP A 27 -0.65 -3.67 -15.70
C ASP A 27 -0.74 -5.19 -15.88
N SER A 28 -1.94 -5.70 -16.13
CA SER A 28 -2.21 -7.12 -16.45
C SER A 28 -2.11 -8.06 -15.25
N TRP A 29 -2.28 -7.54 -14.04
CA TRP A 29 -2.41 -8.39 -12.87
C TRP A 29 -3.84 -8.92 -12.78
N ALA A 30 -3.98 -10.19 -12.45
CA ALA A 30 -5.28 -10.80 -12.16
C ALA A 30 -5.50 -10.72 -10.64
N ILE A 31 -6.46 -9.91 -10.22
CA ILE A 31 -6.72 -9.69 -8.79
C ILE A 31 -7.48 -10.89 -8.25
N GLU A 32 -6.94 -11.54 -7.21
CA GLU A 32 -7.58 -12.68 -6.57
C GLU A 32 -8.34 -12.26 -5.32
N SER A 33 -7.88 -11.22 -4.63
CA SER A 33 -8.51 -10.75 -3.40
C SER A 33 -8.15 -9.30 -3.16
N ALA A 34 -9.11 -8.53 -2.66
CA ALA A 34 -8.89 -7.16 -2.23
C ALA A 34 -9.78 -6.93 -1.00
N ASP A 35 -9.18 -6.54 0.13
CA ASP A 35 -9.89 -6.44 1.41
C ASP A 35 -9.46 -5.20 2.18
N VAL A 36 -10.37 -4.23 2.29
CA VAL A 36 -10.09 -3.00 3.03
C VAL A 36 -10.09 -3.24 4.54
N ASP A 37 -10.64 -4.36 5.00
CA ASP A 37 -10.72 -4.70 6.42
C ASP A 37 -9.62 -5.66 6.87
N ALA A 38 -8.65 -5.97 5.99
CA ALA A 38 -7.54 -6.83 6.34
C ALA A 38 -6.76 -6.24 7.53
N ASP A 39 -6.29 -7.12 8.40
CA ASP A 39 -5.45 -6.72 9.52
C ASP A 39 -4.13 -6.16 8.97
N ILE A 40 -3.92 -4.87 9.13
CA ILE A 40 -2.78 -4.18 8.52
C ILE A 40 -1.43 -4.68 9.05
N LYS A 41 -1.40 -5.35 10.21
CA LYS A 41 -0.17 -5.85 10.79
C LYS A 41 0.22 -7.24 10.33
N SER A 42 -0.73 -8.01 9.79
CA SER A 42 -0.46 -9.41 9.47
C SER A 42 -1.00 -9.86 8.13
N GLU A 43 -1.81 -9.06 7.46
CA GLU A 43 -2.46 -9.47 6.21
C GLU A 43 -2.27 -8.43 5.11
N PRO A 44 -2.08 -8.86 3.86
CA PRO A 44 -2.03 -7.90 2.75
C PRO A 44 -3.43 -7.38 2.44
N GLN A 45 -3.51 -6.19 1.88
CA GLN A 45 -4.77 -5.62 1.44
C GLN A 45 -5.23 -6.23 0.11
N MET A 46 -4.30 -6.78 -0.66
CA MET A 46 -4.63 -7.30 -1.98
C MET A 46 -3.72 -8.46 -2.33
N ILE A 47 -4.28 -9.42 -3.05
CA ILE A 47 -3.52 -10.56 -3.58
C ILE A 47 -3.81 -10.63 -5.07
N ALA A 48 -2.76 -10.75 -5.88
CA ALA A 48 -2.92 -10.80 -7.34
C ALA A 48 -1.85 -11.70 -7.94
N ARG A 49 -2.11 -12.12 -9.17
CA ARG A 49 -1.21 -12.98 -9.91
C ARG A 49 -0.94 -12.39 -11.28
N LYS A 50 0.31 -12.45 -11.70
CA LYS A 50 0.70 -12.02 -13.04
C LYS A 50 1.69 -13.04 -13.56
N ASP A 51 1.38 -13.64 -14.72
CA ASP A 51 2.13 -14.75 -15.25
C ASP A 51 2.21 -15.85 -14.18
N ASP A 52 3.39 -16.24 -13.77
CA ASP A 52 3.56 -17.26 -12.73
C ASP A 52 3.82 -16.68 -11.35
N GLU A 53 3.78 -15.36 -11.23
CA GLU A 53 4.07 -14.69 -9.95
C GLU A 53 2.80 -14.44 -9.16
N LEU A 54 2.74 -14.99 -7.95
CA LEU A 54 1.75 -14.62 -6.96
C LEU A 54 2.34 -13.49 -6.12
N ALA A 55 1.58 -12.45 -5.87
CA ALA A 55 2.07 -11.31 -5.11
C ALA A 55 1.05 -10.83 -4.09
N PHE A 56 1.55 -10.45 -2.93
CA PHE A 56 0.79 -9.82 -1.86
C PHE A 56 1.11 -8.34 -1.88
N PHE A 57 0.10 -7.50 -1.75
CA PHE A 57 0.26 -6.05 -1.82
C PHE A 57 -0.15 -5.41 -0.50
N VAL A 58 0.78 -4.69 0.09
CA VAL A 58 0.56 -3.92 1.32
C VAL A 58 0.39 -2.47 0.87
N ILE A 59 -0.79 -1.90 1.10
CA ILE A 59 -1.17 -0.61 0.54
C ILE A 59 -1.40 0.38 1.66
N ARG A 60 -0.78 1.55 1.54
CA ARG A 60 -0.98 2.65 2.49
C ARG A 60 -1.23 3.93 1.71
N THR A 61 -2.11 4.77 2.25
CA THR A 61 -2.54 6.00 1.59
C THR A 61 -2.45 7.16 2.57
N GLY A 62 -1.93 8.29 2.08
CA GLY A 62 -1.82 9.49 2.89
C GLY A 62 -2.29 10.70 2.12
N MET A 63 -2.64 11.76 2.85
CA MET A 63 -3.04 13.04 2.26
C MET A 63 -1.82 13.94 2.08
N HIS A 64 -1.88 14.77 1.03
CA HIS A 64 -0.85 15.78 0.75
C HIS A 64 -0.49 16.57 2.03
N PRO A 65 0.77 16.89 2.27
CA PRO A 65 1.94 16.59 1.45
C PRO A 65 2.53 15.20 1.69
N GLY A 66 1.93 14.43 2.58
CA GLY A 66 2.41 13.09 2.90
C GLY A 66 1.92 12.06 1.89
N ARG A 67 2.41 10.86 2.07
CA ARG A 67 2.00 9.69 1.29
C ARG A 67 1.86 8.54 2.25
N GLY A 68 1.29 7.44 1.75
CA GLY A 68 1.15 6.26 2.56
C GLY A 68 2.51 5.73 3.03
N ARG A 69 2.58 5.37 4.30
CA ARG A 69 3.80 4.84 4.91
C ARG A 69 3.48 3.59 5.70
N PHE A 70 4.45 2.69 5.76
CA PHE A 70 4.34 1.53 6.60
C PHE A 70 4.79 1.93 8.00
N GLU A 71 3.83 2.05 8.92
CA GLU A 71 4.10 2.58 10.28
C GLU A 71 3.83 1.54 11.36
N GLU A 72 3.55 0.30 10.98
CA GLU A 72 3.19 -0.75 11.94
C GLU A 72 4.40 -1.40 12.60
N GLY A 73 5.61 -1.07 12.15
CA GLY A 73 6.84 -1.47 12.80
C GLY A 73 7.52 -2.67 12.13
N GLN A 74 8.75 -2.93 12.57
CA GLN A 74 9.60 -3.95 11.97
C GLN A 74 9.02 -5.35 12.11
N GLU A 75 8.42 -5.64 13.25
CA GLU A 75 7.84 -6.96 13.52
C GLU A 75 6.71 -7.27 12.55
N ALA A 76 5.84 -6.27 12.31
CA ALA A 76 4.74 -6.43 11.37
C ALA A 76 5.27 -6.57 9.95
N PHE A 77 6.30 -5.81 9.60
CA PHE A 77 6.95 -5.90 8.29
C PHE A 77 7.44 -7.34 8.05
N GLU A 78 8.17 -7.89 9.01
CA GLU A 78 8.71 -9.25 8.89
C GLU A 78 7.59 -10.28 8.80
N ARG A 79 6.53 -10.09 9.58
CA ARG A 79 5.39 -11.01 9.56
C ARG A 79 4.72 -11.05 8.18
N LEU A 80 4.55 -9.88 7.57
CA LEU A 80 3.95 -9.79 6.24
C LEU A 80 4.81 -10.47 5.18
N VAL A 81 6.12 -10.24 5.23
CA VAL A 81 7.04 -10.86 4.27
C VAL A 81 7.06 -12.37 4.45
N HIS A 82 7.12 -12.85 5.70
CA HIS A 82 7.10 -14.28 5.98
C HIS A 82 5.79 -14.92 5.52
N HIS A 83 4.67 -14.23 5.75
CA HIS A 83 3.36 -14.71 5.31
C HIS A 83 3.34 -14.92 3.78
N ALA A 84 3.86 -13.94 3.05
CA ALA A 84 3.98 -14.06 1.60
C ALA A 84 4.86 -15.23 1.19
N GLN A 85 6.02 -15.37 1.84
CA GLN A 85 6.94 -16.46 1.54
C GLN A 85 6.32 -17.84 1.77
N GLN A 86 5.52 -17.96 2.82
CA GLN A 86 4.83 -19.22 3.13
C GLN A 86 3.86 -19.63 2.02
N HIS A 87 3.38 -18.66 1.26
CA HIS A 87 2.46 -18.91 0.15
C HIS A 87 3.16 -18.91 -1.21
N GLY A 88 4.48 -18.83 -1.22
CA GLY A 88 5.22 -18.74 -2.47
C GLY A 88 5.00 -17.43 -3.20
N ALA A 89 4.69 -16.37 -2.47
CA ALA A 89 4.34 -15.07 -3.04
C ALA A 89 5.45 -14.05 -2.80
N SER A 90 5.54 -13.09 -3.72
CA SER A 90 6.31 -11.87 -3.50
C SER A 90 5.47 -10.90 -2.66
N CYS A 91 6.12 -9.99 -1.95
CA CYS A 91 5.41 -8.98 -1.16
C CYS A 91 5.82 -7.61 -1.64
N TYR A 92 4.83 -6.76 -1.97
CA TYR A 92 5.07 -5.42 -2.49
C TYR A 92 4.38 -4.38 -1.62
N PHE A 93 5.03 -3.24 -1.48
CA PHE A 93 4.47 -2.08 -0.82
C PHE A 93 4.04 -1.06 -1.87
N ALA A 94 2.81 -0.56 -1.74
CA ALA A 94 2.26 0.48 -2.61
C ALA A 94 1.92 1.69 -1.76
N SER A 95 2.58 2.82 -2.03
CA SER A 95 2.34 4.07 -1.34
C SER A 95 1.53 4.98 -2.24
N VAL A 96 0.41 5.48 -1.74
CA VAL A 96 -0.50 6.36 -2.49
C VAL A 96 -0.59 7.69 -1.76
N GLY A 97 -0.50 8.77 -2.51
CA GLY A 97 -0.72 10.11 -1.99
C GLY A 97 -1.91 10.75 -2.69
N LEU A 98 -2.72 11.48 -1.94
CA LEU A 98 -3.90 12.16 -2.44
C LEU A 98 -3.80 13.65 -2.14
N ALA A 99 -4.12 14.50 -3.11
CA ALA A 99 -4.21 15.94 -2.90
C ALA A 99 -5.56 16.41 -3.40
N ASN A 100 -6.29 17.15 -2.55
CA ASN A 100 -7.59 17.71 -2.91
C ASN A 100 -7.39 18.69 -4.09
N SER A 101 -8.00 18.39 -5.23
CA SER A 101 -7.80 19.18 -6.44
C SER A 101 -8.48 20.55 -6.38
N ASP A 102 -9.38 20.74 -5.43
CA ASP A 102 -10.02 22.06 -5.21
C ASP A 102 -9.12 22.98 -4.39
N GLY A 103 -8.07 22.48 -3.78
CA GLY A 103 -7.18 23.29 -2.95
C GLY A 103 -6.13 24.02 -3.76
N THR A 104 -5.73 25.20 -3.27
CA THR A 104 -4.67 25.99 -3.89
C THR A 104 -3.50 26.21 -2.94
N THR A 105 -3.66 25.84 -1.67
CA THR A 105 -2.58 25.88 -0.67
C THR A 105 -2.34 24.49 -0.14
N ASP A 106 -1.20 24.28 0.51
CA ASP A 106 -0.88 22.97 1.10
C ASP A 106 -1.96 22.52 2.09
N ASP A 107 -2.45 23.46 2.91
CA ASP A 107 -3.49 23.14 3.88
C ASP A 107 -4.78 22.69 3.19
N GLU A 108 -5.18 23.40 2.14
CA GLU A 108 -6.39 23.04 1.39
C GLU A 108 -6.25 21.72 0.67
N MET A 109 -5.07 21.46 0.10
CA MET A 109 -4.81 20.20 -0.61
C MET A 109 -4.80 19.02 0.32
N SER A 110 -4.59 19.21 1.61
CA SER A 110 -4.55 18.13 2.60
C SER A 110 -5.92 17.75 3.14
N VAL A 111 -7.00 18.43 2.72
CA VAL A 111 -8.34 18.20 3.28
C VAL A 111 -9.02 17.05 2.54
N PRO A 112 -9.36 15.95 3.24
CA PRO A 112 -9.95 14.77 2.58
C PRO A 112 -11.47 14.89 2.44
N GLU A 113 -11.92 15.87 1.65
CA GLU A 113 -13.35 16.09 1.44
C GLU A 113 -13.96 14.98 0.58
N LYS A 114 -15.14 14.52 0.94
CA LYS A 114 -15.89 13.57 0.13
C LYS A 114 -16.43 14.28 -1.12
N GLY A 115 -16.43 13.58 -2.24
CA GLY A 115 -17.06 14.06 -3.45
C GLY A 115 -16.21 15.00 -4.28
N VAL A 116 -14.99 15.31 -3.86
CA VAL A 116 -14.08 16.11 -4.68
C VAL A 116 -13.15 15.20 -5.45
N ALA A 117 -12.57 15.70 -6.52
CA ALA A 117 -11.54 14.99 -7.23
C ALA A 117 -10.22 15.11 -6.46
N PHE A 118 -9.37 14.10 -6.59
CA PHE A 118 -8.05 14.13 -5.98
C PHE A 118 -6.99 13.95 -7.05
N ASN A 119 -5.91 14.70 -6.91
CA ASN A 119 -4.69 14.43 -7.65
C ASN A 119 -3.99 13.27 -6.95
N ILE A 120 -3.61 12.27 -7.72
CA ILE A 120 -3.10 11.02 -7.17
C ILE A 120 -1.63 10.90 -7.47
N VAL A 121 -0.84 10.54 -6.46
CA VAL A 121 0.57 10.22 -6.62
C VAL A 121 0.75 8.75 -6.26
N PHE A 122 1.15 7.96 -7.23
CA PHE A 122 1.45 6.55 -7.01
C PHE A 122 2.72 6.24 -7.81
N ASP A 123 3.81 6.02 -7.08
CA ASP A 123 5.14 5.87 -7.69
C ASP A 123 5.48 4.44 -8.07
N GLY A 124 4.52 3.54 -7.97
CA GLY A 124 4.73 2.15 -8.31
C GLY A 124 4.93 1.27 -7.10
N LEU A 125 5.40 0.06 -7.35
CA LEU A 125 5.53 -0.95 -6.31
C LEU A 125 6.97 -1.05 -5.83
N VAL A 126 7.14 -1.21 -4.52
CA VAL A 126 8.45 -1.44 -3.93
C VAL A 126 8.42 -2.82 -3.29
N LYS A 127 9.37 -3.67 -3.67
CA LYS A 127 9.40 -5.02 -3.12
C LYS A 127 9.81 -4.99 -1.66
N MET A 128 9.00 -5.66 -0.83
CA MET A 128 9.30 -5.80 0.59
C MET A 128 10.14 -7.06 0.78
N GLU A 129 11.35 -6.88 1.27
CA GLU A 129 12.30 -7.97 1.45
C GLU A 129 12.95 -7.88 2.81
N LEU A 130 13.27 -9.04 3.38
CA LEU A 130 14.04 -9.08 4.60
C LEU A 130 15.52 -8.92 4.26
N PRO A 131 16.32 -8.39 5.20
CA PRO A 131 17.77 -8.29 4.99
C PRO A 131 18.37 -9.66 4.71
N ALA A 132 19.26 -9.69 3.73
CA ALA A 132 19.91 -10.94 3.38
C ALA A 132 20.75 -11.49 4.48
N ASN A 133 21.05 -11.29 5.45
CA ASN A 133 21.80 -11.92 6.48
C ASN A 133 21.45 -12.63 7.50
N THR A 134 21.33 -12.58 7.11
CA THR A 134 21.16 -12.82 7.70
C THR A 134 21.34 -13.50 8.26
N ALA A 135 21.66 -13.72 8.39
CA ALA A 135 21.92 -14.21 8.73
C ALA A 135 22.06 -14.94 9.00
N ASN A 136 22.13 -15.05 8.84
CA ASN A 136 22.60 -15.42 8.86
C ASN A 136 23.02 -15.63 8.70
N GLY A 137 22.82 -15.66 8.92
CA GLY A 137 23.51 -15.81 8.61
C GLY A 137 23.74 -15.81 8.23
N ASN A 138 23.86 -15.99 8.27
CA ASN A 138 24.36 -15.93 7.70
C ASN A 138 24.62 -15.73 7.13
N ALA A 139 24.57 -15.84 7.16
CA ALA A 139 25.07 -15.63 6.51
C ALA A 139 25.39 -15.48 6.06
N PRO A 140 25.45 -15.52 6.05
CA PRO A 140 26.01 -15.24 5.45
C PRO A 140 26.42 -15.06 5.19
N ALA A 141 26.49 -15.21 5.18
CA ALA A 141 27.00 -14.93 4.82
C ALA A 141 27.23 -14.73 4.52
N ALA A 142 27.25 -14.86 4.62
CA ALA A 142 27.50 -14.65 4.27
C ALA A 142 27.54 -14.60 3.99
N VAL A 143 27.57 -14.85 4.04
CA VAL A 143 27.65 -14.74 3.82
C VAL A 143 27.50 -14.74 3.68
N SER A 144 27.35 -15.03 3.68
CA SER A 144 27.39 -15.00 3.62
C SER A 144 27.52 -14.93 3.68
#